data_7148f1866c4bbdeb03f1852a81bbba08
#
_entry.id   7148f1866c4bbdeb03f1852a81bbba08
#
_cell.length_a   1.000
_cell.length_b   1.000
_cell.length_c   1.000
_cell.angle_alpha   90.00
_cell.angle_beta   90.00
_cell.angle_gamma   90.00
#
_symmetry.space_group_name_H-M   'P 1'
#
loop_
_entity.id
_entity.type
_entity.pdbx_description
1 polymer ?
#
loop_
_entity_poly.entity_id
_entity_poly.type
_entity_poly.pdbx_seq_one_letter_code
_entity_poly.pdbx_strand_id
1 'polypeptide(L)'
;MGSGDVDRDGNQATSRRNTFKKMADQLAKKGIATFRYDKRVIPMLKQNMDYRKISFNDFIKDAKDAIAYFRNEGNYNQIFIAGHSQGSLVGMLAAKDTADGFISIAGPSTTIDEAIVSQLEQQMGMGKEAEYAFNALRKDGKVTDYNKGLASIFNEDLQPFLLSWMPYNPTEEIKKLEMPILIINGTKDLQVTVKDAEVLHDAAPESELKIFENMNHVLVTIEGDDLENAKSYNESWRPLTMGLVETIANFVTKH
;
A
#
# COMPACT_ATOMS: atom_id res chain seq x y z
N MET A 1 -3.48 3.55 0.86
CA MET A 1 -2.66 3.83 2.06
C MET A 1 -2.06 2.52 2.56
N GLY A 2 -0.85 2.56 3.14
CA GLY A 2 -0.11 1.40 3.63
C GLY A 2 -0.76 0.64 4.78
N SER A 3 -0.07 -0.39 5.30
CA SER A 3 -0.53 -1.23 6.39
C SER A 3 -0.70 -0.46 7.72
N GLY A 4 -1.51 -1.00 8.64
CA GLY A 4 -1.78 -0.41 9.96
C GLY A 4 -2.86 0.68 9.94
N ASP A 5 -2.93 1.41 11.05
CA ASP A 5 -3.86 2.50 11.34
C ASP A 5 -3.42 3.84 10.73
N VAL A 6 -3.35 3.87 9.41
CA VAL A 6 -2.90 5.03 8.64
C VAL A 6 -4.07 5.96 8.33
N ASP A 7 -3.93 7.24 8.69
CA ASP A 7 -4.91 8.28 8.34
C ASP A 7 -4.80 8.74 6.87
N ARG A 8 -5.73 9.58 6.44
CA ARG A 8 -5.79 10.12 5.06
C ARG A 8 -4.54 10.90 4.63
N ASP A 9 -3.77 11.40 5.57
CA ASP A 9 -2.56 12.19 5.31
C ASP A 9 -1.27 11.35 5.32
N GLY A 10 -1.39 10.07 5.67
CA GLY A 10 -0.26 9.13 5.75
C GLY A 10 0.37 9.06 7.13
N ASN A 11 -0.34 9.52 8.17
CA ASN A 11 0.14 9.50 9.54
C ASN A 11 -0.36 8.26 10.30
N GLN A 12 0.39 7.88 11.33
CA GLN A 12 0.05 6.87 12.31
C GLN A 12 0.18 7.47 13.71
N ALA A 13 -0.30 6.79 14.75
CA ALA A 13 -0.27 7.28 16.12
C ALA A 13 1.13 7.78 16.58
N THR A 14 2.17 7.07 16.16
CA THR A 14 3.57 7.34 16.54
C THR A 14 4.41 8.00 15.45
N SER A 15 3.83 8.28 14.27
CA SER A 15 4.59 8.77 13.12
C SER A 15 3.79 9.78 12.31
N ARG A 16 4.29 11.02 12.21
CA ARG A 16 3.69 12.10 11.43
C ARG A 16 4.57 12.45 10.23
N ARG A 17 4.10 12.12 9.04
CA ARG A 17 4.82 12.32 7.75
C ARG A 17 4.11 13.29 6.83
N ASN A 18 2.78 13.31 6.86
CA ASN A 18 1.91 14.08 5.97
C ASN A 18 2.19 13.80 4.47
N THR A 19 2.65 12.60 4.14
CA THR A 19 3.09 12.21 2.79
C THR A 19 1.98 12.43 1.77
N PHE A 20 0.78 11.90 2.03
CA PHE A 20 -0.33 12.01 1.09
C PHE A 20 -0.97 13.40 1.09
N LYS A 21 -0.90 14.14 2.20
CA LYS A 21 -1.29 15.55 2.22
C LYS A 21 -0.39 16.37 1.30
N LYS A 22 0.93 16.24 1.43
CA LYS A 22 1.89 16.94 0.56
C LYS A 22 1.70 16.61 -0.91
N MET A 23 1.45 15.33 -1.23
CA MET A 23 1.17 14.88 -2.60
C MET A 23 -0.10 15.55 -3.14
N ALA A 24 -1.18 15.53 -2.38
CA ALA A 24 -2.45 16.14 -2.76
C ALA A 24 -2.34 17.66 -2.96
N ASP A 25 -1.68 18.35 -2.02
CA ASP A 25 -1.46 19.82 -2.12
C ASP A 25 -0.66 20.20 -3.38
N GLN A 26 0.29 19.34 -3.80
CA GLN A 26 1.08 19.57 -5.01
C GLN A 26 0.32 19.18 -6.29
N LEU A 27 -0.45 18.10 -6.29
CA LEU A 27 -1.31 17.72 -7.42
C LEU A 27 -2.42 18.75 -7.67
N ALA A 28 -3.00 19.32 -6.61
CA ALA A 28 -3.99 20.39 -6.71
C ALA A 28 -3.44 21.63 -7.44
N LYS A 29 -2.16 22.00 -7.23
CA LYS A 29 -1.50 23.10 -7.96
C LYS A 29 -1.33 22.79 -9.45
N LYS A 30 -1.46 21.54 -9.86
CA LYS A 30 -1.42 21.08 -11.25
C LYS A 30 -2.83 20.85 -11.83
N GLY A 31 -3.89 21.24 -11.10
CA GLY A 31 -5.28 21.12 -11.55
C GLY A 31 -5.87 19.70 -11.35
N ILE A 32 -5.19 18.83 -10.62
CA ILE A 32 -5.66 17.46 -10.36
C ILE A 32 -6.33 17.41 -8.98
N ALA A 33 -7.63 17.17 -8.98
CA ALA A 33 -8.39 16.94 -7.74
C ALA A 33 -7.98 15.62 -7.09
N THR A 34 -7.90 15.58 -5.76
CA THR A 34 -7.56 14.37 -5.02
C THR A 34 -8.54 14.11 -3.90
N PHE A 35 -8.95 12.85 -3.74
CA PHE A 35 -9.72 12.40 -2.60
C PHE A 35 -8.89 11.43 -1.76
N ARG A 36 -8.91 11.64 -0.46
CA ARG A 36 -8.23 10.81 0.55
C ARG A 36 -9.16 10.57 1.72
N TYR A 37 -9.20 9.35 2.23
CA TYR A 37 -10.04 9.01 3.37
C TYR A 37 -9.23 8.30 4.47
N ASP A 38 -9.67 8.39 5.72
CA ASP A 38 -9.10 7.62 6.82
C ASP A 38 -9.48 6.15 6.65
N LYS A 39 -8.54 5.24 6.83
CA LYS A 39 -8.91 3.82 6.88
C LYS A 39 -9.97 3.60 7.95
N ARG A 40 -10.94 2.71 7.69
CA ARG A 40 -12.09 2.48 8.59
C ARG A 40 -11.69 2.16 10.04
N VAL A 41 -10.50 1.60 10.28
CA VAL A 41 -9.95 1.38 11.62
C VAL A 41 -9.84 2.67 12.43
N ILE A 42 -9.51 3.80 11.80
CA ILE A 42 -9.33 5.10 12.47
C ILE A 42 -10.62 5.61 13.14
N PRO A 43 -11.75 5.79 12.42
CA PRO A 43 -12.98 6.19 13.08
C PRO A 43 -13.50 5.14 14.07
N MET A 44 -13.29 3.84 13.83
CA MET A 44 -13.69 2.79 14.77
C MET A 44 -12.92 2.89 16.09
N LEU A 45 -11.60 3.10 16.05
CA LEU A 45 -10.79 3.35 17.25
C LEU A 45 -11.25 4.58 18.00
N LYS A 46 -11.53 5.69 17.30
CA LYS A 46 -12.02 6.94 17.91
C LYS A 46 -13.38 6.78 18.60
N GLN A 47 -14.21 5.85 18.11
CA GLN A 47 -15.56 5.59 18.65
C GLN A 47 -15.61 4.38 19.59
N ASN A 48 -14.44 3.81 19.97
CA ASN A 48 -14.32 2.58 20.77
C ASN A 48 -15.11 1.40 20.20
N MET A 49 -15.20 1.29 18.88
CA MET A 49 -15.84 0.19 18.19
C MET A 49 -14.89 -1.01 18.06
N ASP A 50 -15.45 -2.21 18.00
CA ASP A 50 -14.66 -3.42 17.77
C ASP A 50 -14.14 -3.50 16.33
N TYR A 51 -12.87 -3.19 16.14
CA TYR A 51 -12.18 -3.22 14.85
C TYR A 51 -11.58 -4.61 14.49
N ARG A 52 -11.63 -5.60 15.40
CA ARG A 52 -11.08 -6.96 15.18
C ARG A 52 -11.83 -7.74 14.11
N LYS A 53 -13.05 -7.30 13.78
CA LYS A 53 -13.89 -7.89 12.73
C LYS A 53 -13.61 -7.33 11.32
N ILE A 54 -12.70 -6.37 11.19
CA ILE A 54 -12.32 -5.83 9.88
C ILE A 54 -11.61 -6.92 9.10
N SER A 55 -12.01 -7.09 7.84
CA SER A 55 -11.34 -7.95 6.86
C SER A 55 -10.59 -7.10 5.82
N PHE A 56 -9.68 -7.71 5.08
CA PHE A 56 -9.04 -7.05 3.94
C PHE A 56 -10.05 -6.64 2.87
N ASN A 57 -11.11 -7.43 2.68
CA ASN A 57 -12.20 -7.13 1.75
C ASN A 57 -12.95 -5.84 2.09
N ASP A 58 -12.99 -5.45 3.35
CA ASP A 58 -13.59 -4.19 3.76
C ASP A 58 -12.84 -2.98 3.23
N PHE A 59 -11.51 -3.05 3.11
CA PHE A 59 -10.71 -1.98 2.50
C PHE A 59 -10.94 -1.89 0.99
N ILE A 60 -11.11 -3.03 0.32
CA ILE A 60 -11.47 -3.08 -1.10
C ILE A 60 -12.84 -2.45 -1.31
N LYS A 61 -13.81 -2.79 -0.45
CA LYS A 61 -15.16 -2.21 -0.50
C LYS A 61 -15.14 -0.70 -0.31
N ASP A 62 -14.41 -0.19 0.69
CA ASP A 62 -14.29 1.26 0.92
C ASP A 62 -13.75 2.00 -0.31
N ALA A 63 -12.73 1.42 -0.97
CA ALA A 63 -12.18 2.01 -2.18
C ALA A 63 -13.18 1.99 -3.34
N LYS A 64 -13.90 0.89 -3.54
CA LYS A 64 -14.97 0.78 -4.57
C LYS A 64 -16.12 1.74 -4.30
N ASP A 65 -16.56 1.87 -3.05
CA ASP A 65 -17.62 2.80 -2.67
C ASP A 65 -17.20 4.26 -2.94
N ALA A 66 -15.94 4.61 -2.69
CA ALA A 66 -15.42 5.94 -3.01
C ALA A 66 -15.43 6.21 -4.53
N ILE A 67 -15.01 5.25 -5.35
CA ILE A 67 -15.05 5.38 -6.82
C ILE A 67 -16.49 5.56 -7.29
N ALA A 68 -17.39 4.69 -6.83
CA ALA A 68 -18.80 4.74 -7.20
C ALA A 68 -19.44 6.08 -6.82
N TYR A 69 -19.09 6.63 -5.65
CA TYR A 69 -19.55 7.95 -5.24
C TYR A 69 -19.16 9.01 -6.27
N PHE A 70 -17.88 9.12 -6.64
CA PHE A 70 -17.42 10.14 -7.58
C PHE A 70 -17.91 9.91 -9.01
N ARG A 71 -18.11 8.65 -9.43
CA ARG A 71 -18.76 8.36 -10.72
C ARG A 71 -20.21 8.85 -10.75
N ASN A 72 -20.95 8.64 -9.68
CA ASN A 72 -22.35 9.07 -9.58
C ASN A 72 -22.50 10.60 -9.49
N GLU A 73 -21.55 11.30 -8.85
CA GLU A 73 -21.53 12.77 -8.80
C GLU A 73 -21.38 13.41 -10.20
N GLY A 74 -20.73 12.72 -11.15
CA GLY A 74 -20.60 13.16 -12.53
C GLY A 74 -19.73 14.41 -12.74
N ASN A 75 -18.98 14.84 -11.73
CA ASN A 75 -18.18 16.08 -11.76
C ASN A 75 -16.76 15.88 -12.32
N TYR A 76 -16.36 14.62 -12.54
CA TYR A 76 -15.03 14.26 -13.01
C TYR A 76 -15.11 13.37 -14.24
N ASN A 77 -14.33 13.69 -15.26
CA ASN A 77 -14.30 12.93 -16.51
C ASN A 77 -13.56 11.59 -16.34
N GLN A 78 -12.53 11.60 -15.50
CA GLN A 78 -11.67 10.45 -15.25
C GLN A 78 -11.39 10.29 -13.76
N ILE A 79 -11.28 9.04 -13.33
CA ILE A 79 -10.98 8.66 -11.94
C ILE A 79 -9.80 7.69 -11.96
N PHE A 80 -8.67 8.13 -11.41
CA PHE A 80 -7.48 7.32 -11.20
C PHE A 80 -7.39 6.87 -9.76
N ILE A 81 -6.93 5.65 -9.52
CA ILE A 81 -6.63 5.15 -8.18
C ILE A 81 -5.13 5.13 -7.97
N ALA A 82 -4.67 5.79 -6.92
CA ALA A 82 -3.28 5.68 -6.46
C ALA A 82 -3.24 4.89 -5.14
N GLY A 83 -2.57 3.73 -5.17
CA GLY A 83 -2.38 2.85 -4.02
C GLY A 83 -0.93 2.82 -3.55
N HIS A 84 -0.69 2.99 -2.25
CA HIS A 84 0.65 2.94 -1.66
C HIS A 84 0.80 1.70 -0.77
N SER A 85 1.88 0.94 -0.95
CA SER A 85 2.18 -0.25 -0.13
C SER A 85 1.01 -1.25 -0.14
N GLN A 86 0.46 -1.67 1.01
CA GLN A 86 -0.79 -2.45 1.08
C GLN A 86 -1.91 -1.86 0.21
N GLY A 87 -1.98 -0.53 0.15
CA GLY A 87 -2.99 0.17 -0.65
C GLY A 87 -2.83 -0.02 -2.16
N SER A 88 -1.67 -0.46 -2.64
CA SER A 88 -1.48 -0.85 -4.04
C SER A 88 -2.38 -2.04 -4.38
N LEU A 89 -2.34 -3.11 -3.59
CA LEU A 89 -3.20 -4.27 -3.80
C LEU A 89 -4.69 -3.92 -3.63
N VAL A 90 -5.04 -3.13 -2.60
CA VAL A 90 -6.42 -2.64 -2.44
C VAL A 90 -6.85 -1.85 -3.67
N GLY A 91 -5.99 -0.98 -4.19
CA GLY A 91 -6.22 -0.20 -5.39
C GLY A 91 -6.41 -1.07 -6.63
N MET A 92 -5.56 -2.08 -6.85
CA MET A 92 -5.71 -3.05 -7.96
C MET A 92 -7.09 -3.71 -7.95
N LEU A 93 -7.49 -4.25 -6.79
CA LEU A 93 -8.76 -4.96 -6.61
C LEU A 93 -9.99 -4.04 -6.69
N ALA A 94 -9.80 -2.75 -6.38
CA ALA A 94 -10.87 -1.76 -6.50
C ALA A 94 -10.95 -1.13 -7.89
N ALA A 95 -9.81 -0.96 -8.58
CA ALA A 95 -9.73 -0.30 -9.89
C ALA A 95 -10.39 -1.11 -11.00
N LYS A 96 -10.32 -2.44 -10.90
CA LYS A 96 -10.84 -3.34 -11.92
C LYS A 96 -12.28 -2.99 -12.27
N ASP A 97 -12.54 -2.75 -13.54
CA ASP A 97 -13.84 -2.41 -14.12
C ASP A 97 -14.48 -1.10 -13.61
N THR A 98 -13.72 -0.27 -12.85
CA THR A 98 -14.30 0.90 -12.17
C THR A 98 -13.50 2.19 -12.33
N ALA A 99 -12.20 2.11 -12.54
CA ALA A 99 -11.31 3.26 -12.69
C ALA A 99 -10.80 3.41 -14.13
N ASP A 100 -10.34 4.63 -14.48
CA ASP A 100 -9.78 4.94 -15.80
C ASP A 100 -8.25 4.77 -15.83
N GLY A 101 -7.61 4.63 -14.67
CA GLY A 101 -6.19 4.34 -14.54
C GLY A 101 -5.80 3.95 -13.12
N PHE A 102 -4.66 3.28 -13.00
CA PHE A 102 -4.14 2.78 -11.72
C PHE A 102 -2.68 3.19 -11.52
N ILE A 103 -2.34 3.60 -10.32
CA ILE A 103 -0.99 3.98 -9.91
C ILE A 103 -0.58 3.16 -8.69
N SER A 104 0.37 2.25 -8.88
CA SER A 104 1.02 1.50 -7.81
C SER A 104 2.23 2.28 -7.28
N ILE A 105 2.24 2.63 -6.01
CA ILE A 105 3.34 3.32 -5.36
C ILE A 105 3.91 2.41 -4.27
N ALA A 106 5.15 1.98 -4.40
CA ALA A 106 5.80 1.07 -3.47
C ALA A 106 4.91 -0.16 -3.14
N GLY A 107 4.29 -0.74 -4.18
CA GLY A 107 3.40 -1.89 -4.06
C GLY A 107 4.17 -3.20 -4.05
N PRO A 108 3.88 -4.14 -3.11
CA PRO A 108 4.50 -5.46 -3.11
C PRO A 108 4.03 -6.30 -4.30
N SER A 109 4.88 -7.22 -4.76
CA SER A 109 4.58 -8.16 -5.85
C SER A 109 4.10 -9.52 -5.38
N THR A 110 4.30 -9.85 -4.10
CA THR A 110 4.02 -11.16 -3.51
C THR A 110 2.79 -11.12 -2.58
N THR A 111 2.28 -12.29 -2.20
CA THR A 111 1.21 -12.40 -1.19
C THR A 111 1.70 -11.90 0.17
N ILE A 112 0.78 -11.54 1.05
CA ILE A 112 1.14 -10.95 2.36
C ILE A 112 1.95 -11.91 3.23
N ASP A 113 1.64 -13.19 3.20
CA ASP A 113 2.37 -14.21 3.95
C ASP A 113 3.81 -14.38 3.43
N GLU A 114 4.00 -14.42 2.10
CA GLU A 114 5.33 -14.46 1.49
C GLU A 114 6.15 -13.21 1.84
N ALA A 115 5.54 -12.03 1.76
CA ALA A 115 6.18 -10.77 2.12
C ALA A 115 6.61 -10.74 3.59
N ILE A 116 5.74 -11.16 4.52
CA ILE A 116 6.06 -11.20 5.96
C ILE A 116 7.14 -12.24 6.25
N VAL A 117 7.09 -13.43 5.64
CA VAL A 117 8.11 -14.47 5.77
C VAL A 117 9.48 -13.93 5.34
N SER A 118 9.55 -13.29 4.18
CA SER A 118 10.80 -12.70 3.66
C SER A 118 11.34 -11.60 4.59
N GLN A 119 10.48 -10.69 5.06
CA GLN A 119 10.89 -9.62 5.97
C GLN A 119 11.39 -10.16 7.31
N LEU A 120 10.72 -11.16 7.88
CA LEU A 120 11.13 -11.77 9.15
C LEU A 120 12.42 -12.57 9.02
N GLU A 121 12.66 -13.22 7.88
CA GLU A 121 13.93 -13.88 7.61
C GLU A 121 15.08 -12.87 7.57
N GLN A 122 14.91 -11.76 6.85
CA GLN A 122 15.94 -10.74 6.72
C GLN A 122 16.24 -9.99 8.02
N GLN A 123 15.21 -9.70 8.82
CA GLN A 123 15.34 -8.86 10.01
C GLN A 123 15.67 -9.64 11.27
N MET A 124 15.19 -10.88 11.39
CA MET A 124 15.20 -11.64 12.64
C MET A 124 15.65 -13.09 12.47
N GLY A 125 15.85 -13.59 11.24
CA GLY A 125 16.14 -15.00 10.98
C GLY A 125 14.98 -15.94 11.36
N MET A 126 13.72 -15.44 11.33
CA MET A 126 12.52 -16.15 11.77
C MET A 126 11.57 -16.50 10.61
N GLY A 127 12.08 -16.56 9.39
CA GLY A 127 11.27 -16.86 8.20
C GLY A 127 10.63 -18.24 8.27
N LYS A 128 11.36 -19.27 8.69
CA LYS A 128 10.85 -20.64 8.79
C LYS A 128 9.73 -20.78 9.82
N GLU A 129 9.85 -20.12 10.96
CA GLU A 129 8.81 -20.09 12.00
C GLU A 129 7.56 -19.37 11.51
N ALA A 130 7.72 -18.29 10.76
CA ALA A 130 6.61 -17.57 10.17
C ALA A 130 5.93 -18.40 9.07
N GLU A 131 6.70 -19.05 8.19
CA GLU A 131 6.17 -19.94 7.15
C GLU A 131 5.36 -21.09 7.76
N TYR A 132 5.89 -21.73 8.81
CA TYR A 132 5.15 -22.75 9.56
C TYR A 132 3.80 -22.23 10.07
N ALA A 133 3.81 -21.05 10.70
CA ALA A 133 2.60 -20.46 11.27
C ALA A 133 1.59 -20.08 10.17
N PHE A 134 2.03 -19.50 9.05
CA PHE A 134 1.15 -19.19 7.91
C PHE A 134 0.57 -20.44 7.25
N ASN A 135 1.36 -21.51 7.11
CA ASN A 135 0.87 -22.77 6.56
C ASN A 135 -0.20 -23.39 7.46
N ALA A 136 0.00 -23.38 8.78
CA ALA A 136 -1.01 -23.82 9.74
C ALA A 136 -2.28 -22.94 9.68
N LEU A 137 -2.11 -21.61 9.65
CA LEU A 137 -3.21 -20.67 9.55
C LEU A 137 -4.02 -20.89 8.26
N ARG A 138 -3.37 -21.09 7.11
CA ARG A 138 -4.02 -21.37 5.83
C ARG A 138 -4.79 -22.69 5.84
N LYS A 139 -4.21 -23.73 6.44
CA LYS A 139 -4.78 -25.07 6.46
C LYS A 139 -5.97 -25.19 7.41
N ASP A 140 -5.81 -24.68 8.63
CA ASP A 140 -6.71 -24.96 9.75
C ASP A 140 -7.61 -23.76 10.11
N GLY A 141 -7.44 -22.62 9.44
CA GLY A 141 -8.17 -21.38 9.71
C GLY A 141 -7.75 -20.67 10.99
N LYS A 142 -6.82 -21.25 11.74
CA LYS A 142 -6.21 -20.67 12.96
C LYS A 142 -4.87 -21.31 13.24
N VAL A 143 -4.01 -20.57 13.97
CA VAL A 143 -2.77 -21.09 14.51
C VAL A 143 -2.63 -20.66 15.97
N THR A 144 -2.35 -21.60 16.88
CA THR A 144 -2.13 -21.34 18.31
C THR A 144 -0.72 -21.73 18.74
N ASP A 145 -0.12 -22.69 18.03
CA ASP A 145 1.25 -23.14 18.23
C ASP A 145 2.17 -22.43 17.25
N TYR A 146 2.76 -21.33 17.69
CA TYR A 146 3.73 -20.52 16.94
C TYR A 146 4.77 -19.90 17.88
N ASN A 147 5.92 -19.51 17.35
CA ASN A 147 6.95 -18.83 18.11
C ASN A 147 6.42 -17.52 18.72
N LYS A 148 6.50 -17.37 20.03
CA LYS A 148 5.94 -16.21 20.77
C LYS A 148 6.55 -14.87 20.36
N GLY A 149 7.74 -14.87 19.77
CA GLY A 149 8.32 -13.68 19.12
C GLY A 149 7.47 -13.13 17.96
N LEU A 150 6.60 -13.98 17.37
CA LEU A 150 5.69 -13.60 16.28
C LEU A 150 4.27 -13.23 16.76
N ALA A 151 4.05 -13.07 18.08
CA ALA A 151 2.72 -12.80 18.63
C ALA A 151 2.06 -11.52 18.11
N SER A 152 2.85 -10.51 17.71
CA SER A 152 2.34 -9.28 17.09
C SER A 152 1.67 -9.52 15.72
N ILE A 153 1.98 -10.64 15.07
CA ILE A 153 1.46 -11.02 13.75
C ILE A 153 0.36 -12.08 13.89
N PHE A 154 0.60 -13.12 14.72
CA PHE A 154 -0.26 -14.29 14.81
C PHE A 154 -1.18 -14.33 16.05
N ASN A 155 -1.38 -13.19 16.75
CA ASN A 155 -2.41 -13.17 17.79
C ASN A 155 -3.80 -13.45 17.19
N GLU A 156 -4.68 -14.03 18.00
CA GLU A 156 -5.99 -14.50 17.54
C GLU A 156 -6.86 -13.42 16.89
N ASP A 157 -6.73 -12.17 17.33
CA ASP A 157 -7.51 -11.06 16.79
C ASP A 157 -7.09 -10.65 15.36
N LEU A 158 -5.84 -10.92 14.96
CA LEU A 158 -5.32 -10.56 13.62
C LEU A 158 -5.46 -11.69 12.59
N GLN A 159 -5.58 -12.94 13.03
CA GLN A 159 -5.64 -14.09 12.11
C GLN A 159 -6.79 -14.00 11.09
N PRO A 160 -8.02 -13.61 11.45
CA PRO A 160 -9.10 -13.46 10.47
C PRO A 160 -8.78 -12.40 9.41
N PHE A 161 -8.09 -11.32 9.78
CA PHE A 161 -7.65 -10.29 8.84
C PHE A 161 -6.59 -10.85 7.87
N LEU A 162 -5.57 -11.55 8.37
CA LEU A 162 -4.56 -12.19 7.53
C LEU A 162 -5.18 -13.19 6.57
N LEU A 163 -6.06 -14.07 7.04
CA LEU A 163 -6.78 -15.05 6.22
C LEU A 163 -7.58 -14.39 5.08
N SER A 164 -8.16 -13.22 5.33
CA SER A 164 -8.89 -12.48 4.31
C SER A 164 -7.99 -11.79 3.28
N TRP A 165 -6.69 -11.61 3.59
CA TRP A 165 -5.72 -10.95 2.72
C TRP A 165 -4.86 -11.95 1.92
N MET A 166 -4.44 -13.06 2.53
CA MET A 166 -3.57 -14.08 1.92
C MET A 166 -4.01 -14.62 0.56
N PRO A 167 -5.31 -14.70 0.20
CA PRO A 167 -5.73 -15.19 -1.12
C PRO A 167 -5.34 -14.29 -2.29
N TYR A 168 -4.97 -13.03 -2.05
CA TYR A 168 -4.70 -12.07 -3.11
C TYR A 168 -3.21 -12.00 -3.43
N ASN A 169 -2.85 -12.38 -4.66
CA ASN A 169 -1.51 -12.25 -5.21
C ASN A 169 -1.42 -11.01 -6.10
N PRO A 170 -0.65 -9.96 -5.71
CA PRO A 170 -0.57 -8.72 -6.49
C PRO A 170 -0.14 -8.93 -7.95
N THR A 171 0.80 -9.85 -8.19
CA THR A 171 1.27 -10.18 -9.55
C THR A 171 0.17 -10.78 -10.41
N GLU A 172 -0.74 -11.57 -9.84
CA GLU A 172 -1.89 -12.11 -10.56
C GLU A 172 -3.03 -11.10 -10.69
N GLU A 173 -3.17 -10.18 -9.74
CA GLU A 173 -4.23 -9.17 -9.80
C GLU A 173 -3.92 -8.06 -10.80
N ILE A 174 -2.66 -7.64 -10.92
CA ILE A 174 -2.28 -6.58 -11.87
C ILE A 174 -2.50 -7.00 -13.33
N LYS A 175 -2.34 -8.30 -13.66
CA LYS A 175 -2.61 -8.85 -15.00
C LYS A 175 -4.05 -8.69 -15.46
N LYS A 176 -4.98 -8.50 -14.53
CA LYS A 176 -6.42 -8.38 -14.79
C LYS A 176 -6.86 -6.94 -15.06
N LEU A 177 -5.93 -5.98 -14.99
CA LEU A 177 -6.20 -4.56 -15.22
C LEU A 177 -6.02 -4.24 -16.71
N GLU A 178 -7.02 -3.63 -17.32
CA GLU A 178 -7.02 -3.27 -18.74
C GLU A 178 -6.83 -1.75 -18.98
N MET A 179 -6.81 -0.95 -17.88
CA MET A 179 -6.58 0.49 -17.95
C MET A 179 -5.07 0.80 -17.93
N PRO A 180 -4.66 2.05 -18.25
CA PRO A 180 -3.30 2.50 -18.06
C PRO A 180 -2.81 2.29 -16.63
N ILE A 181 -1.56 1.82 -16.48
CA ILE A 181 -0.94 1.51 -15.19
C ILE A 181 0.39 2.24 -15.08
N LEU A 182 0.62 2.92 -13.95
CA LEU A 182 1.91 3.46 -13.55
C LEU A 182 2.41 2.75 -12.30
N ILE A 183 3.63 2.23 -12.35
CA ILE A 183 4.29 1.57 -11.22
C ILE A 183 5.46 2.44 -10.78
N ILE A 184 5.46 2.82 -9.49
CA ILE A 184 6.48 3.69 -8.89
C ILE A 184 7.13 2.99 -7.72
N ASN A 185 8.48 3.00 -7.67
CA ASN A 185 9.23 2.60 -6.49
C ASN A 185 10.52 3.40 -6.35
N GLY A 186 11.25 3.21 -5.25
CA GLY A 186 12.50 3.88 -4.95
C GLY A 186 13.62 2.94 -4.54
N THR A 187 14.87 3.31 -4.85
CA THR A 187 16.04 2.45 -4.60
C THR A 187 16.44 2.35 -3.12
N LYS A 188 15.90 3.22 -2.26
CA LYS A 188 16.11 3.20 -0.79
C LYS A 188 14.89 2.67 -0.02
N ASP A 189 13.93 2.05 -0.71
CA ASP A 189 12.81 1.37 -0.05
C ASP A 189 13.29 0.04 0.56
N LEU A 190 13.26 -0.04 1.90
CA LEU A 190 13.66 -1.23 2.66
C LEU A 190 12.48 -2.18 2.95
N GLN A 191 11.26 -1.82 2.57
CA GLN A 191 10.05 -2.62 2.82
C GLN A 191 9.56 -3.32 1.56
N VAL A 192 9.53 -2.60 0.45
CA VAL A 192 9.14 -3.08 -0.87
C VAL A 192 10.26 -2.73 -1.83
N THR A 193 10.90 -3.72 -2.39
CA THR A 193 12.12 -3.53 -3.18
C THR A 193 11.83 -3.07 -4.62
N VAL A 194 12.84 -2.57 -5.30
CA VAL A 194 12.78 -2.30 -6.76
C VAL A 194 12.39 -3.57 -7.51
N LYS A 195 12.82 -4.74 -7.03
CA LYS A 195 12.46 -6.03 -7.63
C LYS A 195 10.96 -6.29 -7.64
N ASP A 196 10.24 -5.85 -6.60
CA ASP A 196 8.78 -5.95 -6.58
C ASP A 196 8.14 -5.14 -7.71
N ALA A 197 8.62 -3.90 -7.93
CA ALA A 197 8.13 -3.05 -9.02
C ALA A 197 8.43 -3.64 -10.40
N GLU A 198 9.62 -4.23 -10.58
CA GLU A 198 10.00 -4.95 -11.82
C GLU A 198 9.09 -6.16 -12.08
N VAL A 199 8.82 -6.98 -11.05
CA VAL A 199 7.92 -8.15 -11.16
C VAL A 199 6.50 -7.72 -11.50
N LEU A 200 5.99 -6.64 -10.91
CA LEU A 200 4.67 -6.10 -11.27
C LEU A 200 4.66 -5.59 -12.72
N HIS A 201 5.72 -4.93 -13.16
CA HIS A 201 5.85 -4.46 -14.55
C HIS A 201 5.94 -5.62 -15.54
N ASP A 202 6.74 -6.65 -15.24
CA ASP A 202 6.83 -7.86 -16.06
C ASP A 202 5.46 -8.56 -16.20
N ALA A 203 4.63 -8.49 -15.14
CA ALA A 203 3.28 -9.05 -15.15
C ALA A 203 2.27 -8.17 -15.91
N ALA A 204 2.54 -6.88 -16.08
CA ALA A 204 1.74 -5.92 -16.82
C ALA A 204 2.65 -5.10 -17.76
N PRO A 205 3.15 -5.68 -18.86
CA PRO A 205 4.20 -5.10 -19.70
C PRO A 205 3.82 -3.79 -20.40
N GLU A 206 2.53 -3.50 -20.53
CA GLU A 206 2.04 -2.21 -21.05
C GLU A 206 2.05 -1.09 -19.98
N SER A 207 2.42 -1.41 -18.72
CA SER A 207 2.51 -0.39 -17.65
C SER A 207 3.73 0.51 -17.85
N GLU A 208 3.66 1.72 -17.31
CA GLU A 208 4.82 2.61 -17.17
C GLU A 208 5.53 2.28 -15.84
N LEU A 209 6.83 1.99 -15.89
CA LEU A 209 7.67 1.78 -14.69
C LEU A 209 8.54 3.00 -14.44
N LYS A 210 8.48 3.55 -13.22
CA LYS A 210 9.34 4.64 -12.77
C LYS A 210 10.03 4.31 -11.45
N ILE A 211 11.34 4.13 -11.51
CA ILE A 211 12.19 3.99 -10.31
C ILE A 211 12.84 5.34 -10.01
N PHE A 212 12.70 5.78 -8.75
CA PHE A 212 13.32 6.99 -8.23
C PHE A 212 14.58 6.64 -7.44
N GLU A 213 15.70 7.20 -7.87
CA GLU A 213 16.96 7.05 -7.16
C GLU A 213 16.86 7.68 -5.76
N ASN A 214 17.36 6.98 -4.76
CA ASN A 214 17.37 7.39 -3.36
C ASN A 214 15.98 7.64 -2.73
N MET A 215 14.87 7.34 -3.38
CA MET A 215 13.56 7.41 -2.74
C MET A 215 13.33 6.21 -1.84
N ASN A 216 12.80 6.45 -0.65
CA ASN A 216 12.42 5.41 0.30
C ASN A 216 10.91 5.12 0.30
N HIS A 217 10.49 4.20 1.18
CA HIS A 217 9.08 3.77 1.29
C HIS A 217 8.10 4.90 1.64
N VAL A 218 8.53 5.94 2.34
CA VAL A 218 7.69 7.09 2.68
C VAL A 218 7.80 8.24 1.68
N LEU A 219 8.38 7.97 0.51
CA LEU A 219 8.43 8.82 -0.68
C LEU A 219 9.29 10.07 -0.51
N VAL A 220 10.32 10.00 0.32
CA VAL A 220 11.31 11.07 0.52
C VAL A 220 12.69 10.59 0.05
N THR A 221 13.54 11.52 -0.37
CA THR A 221 14.91 11.21 -0.78
C THR A 221 15.81 11.01 0.44
N ILE A 222 16.60 9.95 0.43
CA ILE A 222 17.58 9.57 1.44
C ILE A 222 18.97 9.58 0.79
N GLU A 223 19.82 10.48 1.20
CA GLU A 223 21.19 10.58 0.67
C GLU A 223 22.21 9.83 1.52
N GLY A 224 21.90 9.56 2.76
CA GLY A 224 22.73 8.86 3.71
C GLY A 224 22.41 7.38 3.86
N ASP A 225 22.57 6.90 5.08
CA ASP A 225 22.47 5.50 5.47
C ASP A 225 21.06 5.08 5.95
N ASP A 226 20.96 3.84 6.43
CA ASP A 226 19.71 3.28 6.95
C ASP A 226 19.22 3.98 8.21
N LEU A 227 20.11 4.64 8.98
CA LEU A 227 19.72 5.45 10.13
C LEU A 227 18.99 6.72 9.70
N GLU A 228 19.47 7.39 8.64
CA GLU A 228 18.75 8.51 8.04
C GLU A 228 17.40 8.04 7.50
N ASN A 229 17.39 6.90 6.81
CA ASN A 229 16.16 6.30 6.28
C ASN A 229 15.14 6.08 7.40
N ALA A 230 15.53 5.43 8.50
CA ALA A 230 14.66 5.19 9.65
C ALA A 230 14.13 6.50 10.30
N LYS A 231 14.98 7.52 10.46
CA LYS A 231 14.58 8.83 11.01
C LYS A 231 13.55 9.54 10.14
N SER A 232 13.66 9.41 8.81
CA SER A 232 12.79 10.08 7.86
C SER A 232 11.30 9.75 8.04
N TYR A 233 11.00 8.61 8.65
CA TYR A 233 9.63 8.18 8.93
C TYR A 233 8.92 9.05 9.98
N ASN A 234 9.65 9.88 10.72
CA ASN A 234 9.11 10.81 11.73
C ASN A 234 9.38 12.29 11.40
N GLU A 235 9.89 12.58 10.21
CA GLU A 235 10.30 13.92 9.80
C GLU A 235 9.30 14.52 8.79
N SER A 236 8.20 15.08 9.32
CA SER A 236 7.12 15.65 8.50
C SER A 236 7.55 16.84 7.63
N TRP A 237 8.68 17.45 7.94
CA TRP A 237 9.23 18.59 7.20
C TRP A 237 9.93 18.17 5.89
N ARG A 238 10.37 16.92 5.74
CA ARG A 238 11.02 16.47 4.50
C ARG A 238 10.10 16.62 3.30
N PRO A 239 10.57 17.18 2.18
CA PRO A 239 9.80 17.22 0.95
C PRO A 239 9.64 15.80 0.36
N LEU A 240 8.64 15.63 -0.49
CA LEU A 240 8.57 14.44 -1.35
C LEU A 240 9.75 14.43 -2.33
N THR A 241 10.15 13.23 -2.75
CA THR A 241 11.20 13.06 -3.76
C THR A 241 10.87 13.89 -5.00
N MET A 242 11.88 14.62 -5.47
CA MET A 242 11.76 15.50 -6.63
C MET A 242 11.32 14.71 -7.86
N GLY A 243 10.36 15.24 -8.61
CA GLY A 243 9.82 14.62 -9.81
C GLY A 243 8.68 13.61 -9.55
N LEU A 244 8.47 13.14 -8.30
CA LEU A 244 7.42 12.16 -8.00
C LEU A 244 6.02 12.68 -8.39
N VAL A 245 5.66 13.85 -7.90
CA VAL A 245 4.35 14.46 -8.18
C VAL A 245 4.21 14.82 -9.66
N GLU A 246 5.31 15.22 -10.30
CA GLU A 246 5.34 15.49 -11.74
C GLU A 246 5.04 14.23 -12.56
N THR A 247 5.68 13.12 -12.21
CA THR A 247 5.45 11.83 -12.86
C THR A 247 3.98 11.40 -12.75
N ILE A 248 3.40 11.51 -11.56
CA ILE A 248 1.98 11.19 -11.34
C ILE A 248 1.07 12.14 -12.15
N ALA A 249 1.35 13.43 -12.11
CA ALA A 249 0.54 14.41 -12.83
C ALA A 249 0.59 14.20 -14.35
N ASN A 250 1.78 13.97 -14.90
CA ASN A 250 1.95 13.69 -16.33
C ASN A 250 1.22 12.42 -16.77
N PHE A 251 1.26 11.36 -15.96
CA PHE A 251 0.53 10.14 -16.23
C PHE A 251 -0.99 10.37 -16.26
N VAL A 252 -1.54 11.04 -15.23
CA VAL A 252 -2.98 11.35 -15.15
C VAL A 252 -3.45 12.26 -16.28
N THR A 253 -2.62 13.21 -16.72
CA THR A 253 -3.01 14.14 -17.80
C THR A 253 -2.81 13.58 -19.19
N LYS A 254 -1.98 12.54 -19.35
CA LYS A 254 -1.72 11.86 -20.62
C LYS A 254 -2.86 10.91 -21.00
N HIS A 255 -3.44 10.30 -20.02
CA HIS A 255 -4.46 9.27 -20.16
C HIS A 255 -5.84 9.76 -19.72
#